data_390fafbae9bdebcc1c5c49a2c10a1ce9
#
_entry.id   390fafbae9bdebcc1c5c49a2c10a1ce9
#
_cell.length_a   1.000
_cell.length_b   1.000
_cell.length_c   1.000
_cell.angle_alpha   90.00
_cell.angle_beta   90.00
_cell.angle_gamma   90.00
#
_symmetry.space_group_name_H-M   'P 1'
#
loop_
_entity.id
_entity.type
_entity.pdbx_description
1 polymer ?
#
loop_
_entity_poly.entity_id
_entity_poly.type
_entity_poly.pdbx_seq_one_letter_code
_entity_poly.pdbx_strand_id
1 'polypeptide(L)'
;MCIRDRARAYAQMRAAELMVYHAAKLYDDGKPIGEEANTAKLLAADASWAAAEACVQTHGGFGFAEEYDVERKFREARLYQVAPISTNLILSYLSEHVLGMQRSY
;
A
#
# COMPACT_ATOMS: atom_id res chain seq x y z
N MET A 1 24.22 1.03 -2.34
CA MET A 1 22.83 1.02 -2.17
C MET A 1 22.14 2.09 -2.93
N CYS A 2 21.11 1.70 -3.54
CA CYS A 2 20.69 2.37 -4.73
C CYS A 2 19.75 3.53 -4.46
N ILE A 3 20.13 4.72 -4.92
CA ILE A 3 19.22 5.89 -4.99
C ILE A 3 17.95 5.55 -5.78
N ARG A 4 18.02 4.57 -6.68
CA ARG A 4 16.88 4.10 -7.48
C ARG A 4 15.80 3.42 -6.63
N ASP A 5 16.18 2.71 -5.57
CA ASP A 5 15.22 2.04 -4.69
C ASP A 5 14.39 3.08 -3.92
N ARG A 6 15.04 4.15 -3.46
CA ARG A 6 14.36 5.29 -2.83
C ARG A 6 13.44 6.01 -3.82
N ALA A 7 13.91 6.23 -5.05
CA ALA A 7 13.10 6.88 -6.09
C ALA A 7 11.88 6.01 -6.44
N ARG A 8 12.03 4.69 -6.51
CA ARG A 8 10.92 3.77 -6.75
C ARG A 8 9.89 3.80 -5.63
N ALA A 9 10.35 3.72 -4.36
CA ALA A 9 9.48 3.81 -3.21
C ALA A 9 8.72 5.15 -3.17
N TYR A 10 9.40 6.25 -3.47
CA TYR A 10 8.78 7.56 -3.59
C TYR A 10 7.70 7.61 -4.67
N ALA A 11 7.99 7.08 -5.87
CA ALA A 11 7.03 7.07 -6.97
C ALA A 11 5.77 6.25 -6.62
N GLN A 12 5.94 5.09 -5.99
CA GLN A 12 4.83 4.27 -5.53
C GLN A 12 3.98 4.99 -4.47
N MET A 13 4.62 5.65 -3.52
CA MET A 13 3.95 6.47 -2.52
C MET A 13 3.13 7.58 -3.16
N ARG A 14 3.71 8.30 -4.14
CA ARG A 14 3.00 9.38 -4.85
C ARG A 14 1.78 8.86 -5.62
N ALA A 15 1.88 7.71 -6.27
CA ALA A 15 0.76 7.10 -6.97
C ALA A 15 -0.36 6.73 -5.99
N ALA A 16 -0.01 6.12 -4.85
CA ALA A 16 -0.97 5.78 -3.81
C ALA A 16 -1.65 7.02 -3.23
N GLU A 17 -0.89 8.07 -2.95
CA GLU A 17 -1.40 9.34 -2.42
C GLU A 17 -2.42 9.98 -3.37
N LEU A 18 -2.11 10.03 -4.65
CA LEU A 18 -3.04 10.56 -5.67
C LEU A 18 -4.35 9.77 -5.70
N MET A 19 -4.29 8.45 -5.60
CA MET A 19 -5.50 7.61 -5.56
C MET A 19 -6.30 7.83 -4.28
N VAL A 20 -5.65 7.99 -3.13
CA VAL A 20 -6.32 8.30 -1.85
C VAL A 20 -7.09 9.61 -1.95
N TYR A 21 -6.46 10.67 -2.43
CA TYR A 21 -7.13 11.96 -2.58
C TYR A 21 -8.24 11.93 -3.64
N HIS A 22 -8.05 11.18 -4.71
CA HIS A 22 -9.10 10.97 -5.71
C HIS A 22 -10.33 10.29 -5.10
N ALA A 23 -10.14 9.21 -4.35
CA ALA A 23 -11.22 8.52 -3.65
C ALA A 23 -11.93 9.44 -2.65
N ALA A 24 -11.16 10.21 -1.88
CA ALA A 24 -11.71 11.17 -0.91
C ALA A 24 -12.57 12.24 -1.59
N LYS A 25 -12.10 12.78 -2.71
CA LYS A 25 -12.87 13.78 -3.48
C LYS A 25 -14.17 13.21 -4.02
N LEU A 26 -14.14 12.00 -4.56
CA LEU A 26 -15.37 11.34 -5.04
C LEU A 26 -16.37 11.12 -3.91
N TYR A 27 -15.89 10.74 -2.73
CA TYR A 27 -16.72 10.59 -1.54
C TYR A 27 -17.39 11.92 -1.16
N ASP A 28 -16.62 13.00 -1.11
CA ASP A 28 -17.14 14.34 -0.80
C ASP A 28 -18.18 14.81 -1.84
N ASP A 29 -18.02 14.41 -3.10
CA ASP A 29 -18.96 14.69 -4.18
C ASP A 29 -20.20 13.76 -4.17
N GLY A 30 -20.32 12.87 -3.20
CA GLY A 30 -21.45 11.94 -3.06
C GLY A 30 -21.48 10.82 -4.09
N LYS A 31 -20.35 10.49 -4.73
CA LYS A 31 -20.23 9.45 -5.76
C LYS A 31 -19.88 8.09 -5.15
N PRO A 32 -20.21 6.98 -5.85
CA PRO A 32 -19.70 5.65 -5.46
C PRO A 32 -18.19 5.60 -5.48
N ILE A 33 -17.59 4.98 -4.46
CA ILE A 33 -16.13 4.94 -4.27
C ILE A 33 -15.56 3.51 -4.10
N GLY A 34 -16.36 2.48 -4.37
CA GLY A 34 -15.94 1.10 -4.12
C GLY A 34 -14.64 0.72 -4.82
N GLU A 35 -14.51 1.05 -6.08
CA GLU A 35 -13.30 0.81 -6.87
C GLU A 35 -12.13 1.63 -6.34
N GLU A 36 -12.31 2.94 -6.20
CA GLU A 36 -11.24 3.88 -5.85
C GLU A 36 -10.74 3.66 -4.41
N ALA A 37 -11.65 3.43 -3.46
CA ALA A 37 -11.26 3.18 -2.07
C ALA A 37 -10.48 1.86 -1.92
N ASN A 38 -10.91 0.80 -2.59
CA ASN A 38 -10.20 -0.47 -2.57
C ASN A 38 -8.84 -0.36 -3.27
N THR A 39 -8.79 0.29 -4.42
CA THR A 39 -7.53 0.53 -5.15
C THR A 39 -6.57 1.38 -4.33
N ALA A 40 -7.05 2.45 -3.69
CA ALA A 40 -6.24 3.31 -2.83
C ALA A 40 -5.64 2.51 -1.66
N LYS A 41 -6.44 1.67 -0.99
CA LYS A 41 -5.97 0.82 0.12
C LYS A 41 -4.91 -0.16 -0.35
N LEU A 42 -5.11 -0.82 -1.48
CA LEU A 42 -4.15 -1.75 -2.05
C LEU A 42 -2.81 -1.07 -2.37
N LEU A 43 -2.86 0.03 -3.12
CA LEU A 43 -1.66 0.78 -3.50
C LEU A 43 -0.91 1.34 -2.29
N ALA A 44 -1.63 1.88 -1.31
CA ALA A 44 -1.01 2.44 -0.10
C ALA A 44 -0.35 1.34 0.75
N ALA A 45 -1.00 0.19 0.90
CA ALA A 45 -0.43 -0.94 1.64
C ALA A 45 0.84 -1.47 0.96
N ASP A 46 0.82 -1.64 -0.35
CA ASP A 46 1.97 -2.12 -1.12
C ASP A 46 3.12 -1.12 -1.11
N ALA A 47 2.82 0.17 -1.28
CA ALA A 47 3.83 1.24 -1.23
C ALA A 47 4.48 1.32 0.16
N SER A 48 3.69 1.24 1.23
CA SER A 48 4.18 1.25 2.60
C SER A 48 5.10 0.06 2.88
N TRP A 49 4.70 -1.14 2.45
CA TRP A 49 5.50 -2.34 2.61
C TRP A 49 6.84 -2.25 1.86
N ALA A 50 6.80 -1.88 0.59
CA ALA A 50 8.01 -1.74 -0.23
C ALA A 50 8.96 -0.67 0.31
N ALA A 51 8.43 0.46 0.80
CA ALA A 51 9.25 1.51 1.41
C ALA A 51 9.90 1.05 2.71
N ALA A 52 9.17 0.32 3.56
CA ALA A 52 9.69 -0.23 4.81
C ALA A 52 10.81 -1.24 4.55
N GLU A 53 10.64 -2.13 3.58
CA GLU A 53 11.65 -3.10 3.17
C GLU A 53 12.92 -2.40 2.65
N ALA A 54 12.77 -1.43 1.76
CA ALA A 54 13.87 -0.63 1.25
C ALA A 54 14.61 0.11 2.37
N CYS A 55 13.88 0.58 3.37
CA CYS A 55 14.44 1.27 4.53
C CYS A 55 15.29 0.33 5.38
N VAL A 56 14.80 -0.87 5.70
CA VAL A 56 15.57 -1.89 6.43
C VAL A 56 16.84 -2.25 5.66
N GLN A 57 16.71 -2.50 4.36
CA GLN A 57 17.85 -2.82 3.51
C GLN A 57 18.89 -1.70 3.49
N THR A 58 18.44 -0.45 3.48
CA THR A 58 19.33 0.73 3.49
C THR A 58 20.14 0.84 4.77
N HIS A 59 19.54 0.48 5.90
CA HIS A 59 20.21 0.55 7.20
C HIS A 59 21.17 -0.63 7.42
N GLY A 60 21.11 -1.67 6.60
CA GLY A 60 21.91 -2.88 6.80
C GLY A 60 21.63 -3.50 8.17
N GLY A 61 22.68 -3.90 8.88
CA GLY A 61 22.54 -4.49 10.23
C GLY A 61 21.83 -3.59 11.23
N PHE A 62 21.97 -2.28 11.12
CA PHE A 62 21.27 -1.32 11.98
C PHE A 62 19.75 -1.29 11.76
N GLY A 63 19.26 -1.84 10.64
CA GLY A 63 17.83 -1.99 10.40
C GLY A 63 17.12 -2.91 11.39
N PHE A 64 17.86 -3.76 12.10
CA PHE A 64 17.35 -4.63 13.17
C PHE A 64 17.47 -4.03 14.56
N ALA A 65 18.15 -2.88 14.71
CA ALA A 65 18.38 -2.26 16.00
C ALA A 65 17.18 -1.39 16.42
N GLU A 66 16.74 -1.55 17.67
CA GLU A 66 15.58 -0.84 18.23
C GLU A 66 15.77 0.69 18.19
N GLU A 67 17.01 1.16 18.32
CA GLU A 67 17.36 2.59 18.40
C GLU A 67 17.00 3.38 17.14
N TYR A 68 16.86 2.71 16.00
CA TYR A 68 16.58 3.38 14.71
C TYR A 68 15.10 3.38 14.32
N ASP A 69 14.23 2.74 15.08
CA ASP A 69 12.79 2.59 14.78
C ASP A 69 12.45 1.93 13.43
N VAL A 70 13.42 1.59 12.62
CA VAL A 70 13.22 1.04 11.28
C VAL A 70 12.57 -0.35 11.36
N GLU A 71 13.03 -1.21 12.27
CA GLU A 71 12.45 -2.55 12.49
C GLU A 71 10.99 -2.46 12.93
N ARG A 72 10.66 -1.47 13.77
CA ARG A 72 9.29 -1.23 14.22
C ARG A 72 8.40 -0.81 13.07
N LYS A 73 8.84 0.13 12.25
CA LYS A 73 8.11 0.58 11.06
C LYS A 73 7.89 -0.55 10.05
N PHE A 74 8.87 -1.43 9.88
CA PHE A 74 8.74 -2.61 9.04
C PHE A 74 7.61 -3.54 9.55
N ARG A 75 7.59 -3.84 10.85
CA ARG A 75 6.53 -4.65 11.46
C ARG A 75 5.15 -4.00 11.35
N GLU A 76 5.05 -2.68 11.61
CA GLU A 76 3.82 -1.92 11.50
C GLU A 76 3.30 -1.90 10.05
N ALA A 77 4.18 -1.72 9.07
CA ALA A 77 3.80 -1.71 7.66
C ALA A 77 3.17 -3.04 7.22
N ARG A 78 3.60 -4.16 7.80
CA ARG A 78 3.02 -5.47 7.50
C ARG A 78 1.54 -5.56 7.88
N LEU A 79 1.13 -4.87 8.94
CA LEU A 79 -0.27 -4.86 9.36
C LEU A 79 -1.21 -4.41 8.23
N TYR A 80 -0.82 -3.41 7.47
CA TYR A 80 -1.67 -2.85 6.40
C TYR A 80 -1.89 -3.81 5.23
N GLN A 81 -1.09 -4.87 5.11
CA GLN A 81 -1.32 -5.92 4.12
C GLN A 81 -2.46 -6.87 4.51
N VAL A 82 -2.78 -6.97 5.79
CA VAL A 82 -3.73 -7.95 6.32
C VAL A 82 -4.94 -7.31 7.01
N ALA A 83 -4.85 -6.05 7.43
CA ALA A 83 -5.90 -5.38 8.21
C ALA A 83 -6.22 -3.98 7.67
N PRO A 84 -7.46 -3.51 7.85
CA PRO A 84 -8.65 -4.26 8.29
C PRO A 84 -9.17 -5.21 7.20
N ILE A 85 -8.87 -4.92 5.93
CA ILE A 85 -9.21 -5.75 4.76
C ILE A 85 -7.92 -6.17 4.09
N SER A 86 -7.73 -7.48 3.91
CA SER A 86 -6.52 -8.02 3.30
C SER A 86 -6.41 -7.64 1.81
N THR A 87 -5.18 -7.56 1.32
CA THR A 87 -4.91 -7.30 -0.09
C THR A 87 -5.57 -8.35 -1.00
N ASN A 88 -5.65 -9.61 -0.56
CA ASN A 88 -6.31 -10.67 -1.32
C ASN A 88 -7.82 -10.42 -1.50
N LEU A 89 -8.51 -9.97 -0.45
CA LEU A 89 -9.93 -9.63 -0.55
C LEU A 89 -10.16 -8.41 -1.46
N ILE A 90 -9.27 -7.44 -1.42
CA ILE A 90 -9.34 -6.28 -2.33
C ILE A 90 -9.16 -6.71 -3.78
N LEU A 91 -8.19 -7.57 -4.07
CA LEU A 91 -7.97 -8.09 -5.41
C LEU A 91 -9.17 -8.88 -5.92
N SER A 92 -9.78 -9.71 -5.07
CA SER A 92 -11.03 -10.41 -5.40
C SER A 92 -12.15 -9.43 -5.71
N TYR A 93 -12.34 -8.40 -4.90
CA TYR A 93 -13.34 -7.37 -5.13
C TYR A 93 -13.15 -6.68 -6.49
N LEU A 94 -11.93 -6.23 -6.79
CA LEU A 94 -11.62 -5.56 -8.05
C LEU A 94 -11.83 -6.49 -9.25
N SER A 95 -11.45 -7.75 -9.12
CA SER A 95 -11.64 -8.75 -10.18
C SER A 95 -13.12 -8.97 -10.49
N GLU A 96 -13.93 -9.17 -9.48
CA GLU A 96 -15.36 -9.46 -9.64
C GLU A 96 -16.17 -8.22 -10.05
N HIS A 97 -16.00 -7.12 -9.33
CA HIS A 97 -16.91 -5.97 -9.43
C HIS A 97 -16.43 -4.89 -10.41
N VAL A 98 -15.14 -4.84 -10.72
CA VAL A 98 -14.59 -3.86 -11.66
C VAL A 98 -14.29 -4.51 -13.01
N LEU A 99 -13.61 -5.66 -13.00
CA LEU A 99 -13.20 -6.35 -14.23
C LEU A 99 -14.26 -7.34 -14.76
N GLY A 100 -15.31 -7.61 -13.99
CA GLY A 100 -16.39 -8.51 -14.39
C GLY A 100 -15.99 -9.99 -14.50
N MET A 101 -14.93 -10.38 -13.79
CA MET A 101 -14.46 -11.76 -13.81
C MET A 101 -15.33 -12.65 -12.93
N GLN A 102 -15.45 -13.92 -13.32
CA GLN A 102 -16.17 -14.89 -12.51
C GLN A 102 -15.38 -15.24 -11.25
N ARG A 103 -16.12 -15.40 -10.16
CA ARG A 103 -15.55 -15.87 -8.90
C ARG A 103 -14.93 -17.25 -9.07
N SER A 104 -13.71 -17.43 -8.61
CA SER A 104 -12.93 -18.67 -8.85
C SER A 104 -13.08 -19.74 -7.79
N TYR A 105 -13.98 -19.56 -6.83
CA TYR A 105 -14.21 -20.53 -5.73
C TYR A 105 -15.65 -20.53 -5.28
#